data_96a0a5aa902cde7c1edd18ca17372f60
#
_entry.id   96a0a5aa902cde7c1edd18ca17372f60
#
_cell.length_a   1.000
_cell.length_b   1.000
_cell.length_c   1.000
_cell.angle_alpha   90.00
_cell.angle_beta   90.00
_cell.angle_gamma   90.00
#
_symmetry.space_group_name_H-M   'P 1'
#
loop_
_entity.id
_entity.type
_entity.pdbx_description
1 polymer ?
#
loop_
_entity_poly.entity_id
_entity_poly.type
_entity_poly.pdbx_seq_one_letter_code
_entity_poly.pdbx_strand_id
1 'polypeptide(L)' 'MSDVQERLHILLDYWIEHNSEHEKEFRDWAEKAASLSTEAAQLLQKAATKMVAVGNDLMKAREALTKEMEGH' A
#
# COMPACT_ATOMS: atom_id res chain seq x y z
N MET A 1 -19.60 -2.97 18.81
CA MET A 1 -18.83 -3.02 17.56
C MET A 1 -19.15 -4.27 16.77
N SER A 2 -19.21 -4.16 15.46
CA SER A 2 -19.44 -5.35 14.66
C SER A 2 -18.12 -6.10 14.46
N ASP A 3 -18.25 -7.41 14.34
CA ASP A 3 -17.13 -8.29 14.01
C ASP A 3 -16.48 -7.89 12.68
N VAL A 4 -17.29 -7.45 11.73
CA VAL A 4 -16.83 -7.00 10.41
C VAL A 4 -15.94 -5.77 10.54
N GLN A 5 -16.29 -4.82 11.41
CA GLN A 5 -15.49 -3.62 11.62
C GLN A 5 -14.12 -3.96 12.19
N GLU A 6 -14.08 -4.85 13.17
CA GLU A 6 -12.80 -5.28 13.76
C GLU A 6 -11.94 -6.00 12.75
N ARG A 7 -12.53 -6.89 11.98
CA ARG A 7 -11.80 -7.66 10.97
C ARG A 7 -11.27 -6.76 9.87
N LEU A 8 -12.09 -5.79 9.43
CA LEU A 8 -11.65 -4.84 8.41
C LEU A 8 -10.49 -3.98 8.91
N HIS A 9 -10.53 -3.56 10.16
CA HIS A 9 -9.45 -2.77 10.74
C HIS A 9 -8.12 -3.55 10.72
N ILE A 10 -8.16 -4.81 11.09
CA ILE A 10 -6.99 -5.69 11.07
C ILE A 10 -6.48 -5.86 9.65
N LEU A 11 -7.39 -6.07 8.70
CA LEU A 11 -7.02 -6.24 7.29
C LEU A 11 -6.39 -4.96 6.72
N LEU A 12 -6.95 -3.80 7.06
CA LEU A 12 -6.39 -2.52 6.59
C LEU A 12 -4.97 -2.32 7.10
N ASP A 13 -4.71 -2.62 8.37
CA ASP A 13 -3.36 -2.54 8.93
C ASP A 13 -2.40 -3.46 8.18
N TYR A 14 -2.84 -4.69 7.92
CA TYR A 14 -2.04 -5.67 7.18
C TYR A 14 -1.76 -5.20 5.75
N TRP A 15 -2.79 -4.74 5.04
CA TRP A 15 -2.65 -4.30 3.66
C TRP A 15 -1.74 -3.09 3.52
N ILE A 16 -1.84 -2.14 4.46
CA ILE A 16 -0.99 -0.94 4.44
C ILE A 16 0.48 -1.34 4.57
N GLU A 17 0.79 -2.19 5.53
CA GLU A 17 2.15 -2.65 5.76
C GLU A 17 2.67 -3.46 4.57
N HIS A 18 1.86 -4.41 4.09
CA HIS A 18 2.23 -5.28 2.98
C HIS A 18 2.45 -4.47 1.69
N ASN A 19 1.58 -3.51 1.45
CA ASN A 19 1.69 -2.60 0.30
C ASN A 19 3.00 -1.80 0.34
N SER A 20 3.37 -1.32 1.52
CA SER A 20 4.63 -0.58 1.71
C SER A 20 5.84 -1.46 1.43
N GLU A 21 5.81 -2.72 1.84
CA GLU A 21 6.88 -3.68 1.56
C GLU A 21 7.05 -3.93 0.07
N HIS A 22 5.94 -4.09 -0.66
CA HIS A 22 5.98 -4.28 -2.10
C HIS A 22 6.52 -3.04 -2.82
N GLU A 23 6.16 -1.86 -2.35
CA GLU A 23 6.70 -0.63 -2.93
C GLU A 23 8.24 -0.62 -2.86
N LYS A 24 8.78 -0.96 -1.71
CA LYS A 24 10.23 -1.02 -1.51
C LYS A 24 10.88 -2.06 -2.41
N GLU A 25 10.27 -3.23 -2.52
CA GLU A 25 10.76 -4.30 -3.38
C GLU A 25 10.80 -3.86 -4.85
N PHE A 26 9.74 -3.19 -5.31
CA PHE A 26 9.68 -2.72 -6.69
C PHE A 26 10.80 -1.70 -6.97
N ARG A 27 11.08 -0.80 -6.02
CA ARG A 27 12.16 0.18 -6.18
C ARG A 27 13.54 -0.48 -6.20
N ASP A 28 13.76 -1.44 -5.30
CA ASP A 28 15.02 -2.17 -5.25
C ASP A 28 15.27 -2.93 -6.56
N TRP A 29 14.26 -3.61 -7.06
CA TRP A 29 14.38 -4.34 -8.30
C TRP A 29 14.48 -3.43 -9.51
N ALA A 30 13.89 -2.24 -9.45
CA ALA A 30 14.07 -1.25 -10.52
C ALA A 30 15.54 -0.87 -10.67
N GLU A 31 16.25 -0.68 -9.55
CA GLU A 31 17.68 -0.39 -9.59
C GLU A 31 18.46 -1.54 -10.22
N LYS A 32 18.14 -2.77 -9.83
CA LYS A 32 18.81 -3.96 -10.37
C LYS A 32 18.49 -4.15 -11.85
N ALA A 33 17.27 -3.85 -12.26
CA ALA A 33 16.83 -4.01 -13.64
C ALA A 33 17.41 -2.96 -14.59
N ALA A 34 17.90 -1.84 -14.07
CA ALA A 34 18.38 -0.72 -14.89
C ALA A 34 19.50 -1.14 -15.86
N SER A 35 20.37 -2.06 -15.43
CA SER A 35 21.45 -2.56 -16.27
C SER A 35 21.00 -3.59 -17.29
N LEU A 36 19.81 -4.15 -17.12
CA LEU A 36 19.25 -5.17 -18.00
C LEU A 36 18.26 -4.60 -19.00
N SER A 37 17.42 -3.70 -18.55
CA SER A 37 16.36 -3.10 -19.34
C SER A 37 15.92 -1.79 -18.71
N THR A 38 16.21 -0.70 -19.37
CA THR A 38 15.78 0.64 -18.93
C THR A 38 14.26 0.71 -18.86
N GLU A 39 13.58 0.12 -19.83
CA GLU A 39 12.13 0.11 -19.86
C GLU A 39 11.55 -0.65 -18.66
N ALA A 40 12.09 -1.82 -18.34
CA ALA A 40 11.64 -2.60 -17.19
C ALA A 40 11.85 -1.81 -15.89
N ALA A 41 13.01 -1.15 -15.77
CA ALA A 41 13.31 -0.33 -14.58
C ALA A 41 12.29 0.81 -14.42
N GLN A 42 11.98 1.48 -15.52
CA GLN A 42 11.01 2.59 -15.50
C GLN A 42 9.60 2.11 -15.13
N LEU A 43 9.20 0.95 -15.64
CA LEU A 43 7.89 0.38 -15.33
C LEU A 43 7.80 -0.05 -13.88
N LEU A 44 8.88 -0.58 -13.31
CA LEU A 44 8.92 -0.93 -11.89
C LEU A 44 8.83 0.32 -11.01
N GLN A 45 9.50 1.40 -11.39
CA GLN A 45 9.39 2.68 -10.67
C GLN A 45 7.97 3.22 -10.73
N LYS A 46 7.33 3.11 -11.89
CA LYS A 46 5.96 3.53 -12.07
C LYS A 46 5.01 2.71 -11.19
N ALA A 47 5.24 1.40 -11.13
CA ALA A 47 4.45 0.52 -10.26
C ALA A 47 4.62 0.91 -8.79
N ALA A 48 5.86 1.20 -8.36
CA ALA A 48 6.12 1.63 -6.99
C ALA A 48 5.37 2.92 -6.67
N THR A 49 5.35 3.87 -7.60
CA THR A 49 4.64 5.14 -7.42
C THR A 49 3.14 4.90 -7.25
N LYS A 50 2.57 3.97 -8.01
CA LYS A 50 1.15 3.61 -7.89
C LYS A 50 0.88 2.96 -6.53
N MET A 51 1.82 2.20 -6.01
CA MET A 51 1.68 1.58 -4.68
C MET A 51 1.63 2.64 -3.58
N VAL A 52 2.34 3.76 -3.74
CA VAL A 52 2.24 4.88 -2.80
C VAL A 52 0.81 5.43 -2.79
N ALA A 53 0.20 5.61 -3.96
CA ALA A 53 -1.18 6.10 -4.07
C ALA A 53 -2.17 5.12 -3.42
N VAL A 54 -1.99 3.82 -3.67
CA VAL A 54 -2.82 2.78 -3.05
C VAL A 54 -2.67 2.84 -1.52
N GLY A 55 -1.44 2.97 -1.03
CA GLY A 55 -1.17 3.08 0.40
C GLY A 55 -1.88 4.26 1.04
N ASN A 56 -1.88 5.42 0.36
CA ASN A 56 -2.56 6.61 0.84
C ASN A 56 -4.07 6.39 0.93
N ASP A 57 -4.65 5.73 -0.07
CA ASP A 57 -6.07 5.42 -0.06
C ASP A 57 -6.44 4.45 1.06
N LEU A 58 -5.59 3.45 1.29
CA LEU A 58 -5.82 2.49 2.37
C LEU A 58 -5.74 3.17 3.75
N MET A 59 -4.80 4.10 3.92
CA MET A 59 -4.68 4.85 5.16
C MET A 59 -5.90 5.74 5.40
N LYS A 60 -6.43 6.35 4.34
CA LYS A 60 -7.65 7.14 4.42
C LYS A 60 -8.86 6.27 4.76
N ALA A 61 -8.93 5.07 4.20
CA ALA A 61 -9.99 4.11 4.51
C ALA A 61 -9.94 3.72 5.99
N ARG A 62 -8.73 3.46 6.50
CA ARG A 62 -8.55 3.14 7.92
C ARG A 62 -8.99 4.29 8.81
N GLU A 63 -8.61 5.50 8.45
CA GLU A 63 -8.99 6.71 9.18
C GLU A 63 -10.51 6.90 9.20
N ALA A 64 -11.15 6.70 8.04
CA ALA A 64 -12.60 6.80 7.94
C ALA A 64 -13.30 5.76 8.81
N LEU A 65 -12.79 4.54 8.83
CA LEU A 65 -13.34 3.47 9.67
C LEU A 65 -13.18 3.80 11.15
N THR A 66 -12.02 4.34 11.54
CA THR A 66 -11.76 4.73 12.92
C THR A 66 -12.74 5.83 13.39
N LYS A 67 -13.02 6.79 12.51
CA LYS A 67 -13.99 7.84 12.80
C LYS A 67 -15.38 7.27 13.05
N GLU A 68 -15.80 6.30 12.26
CA GLU A 68 -17.09 5.64 12.44
C GLU A 68 -17.15 4.91 13.79
N MET A 69 -16.06 4.28 14.20
CA MET A 69 -15.98 3.58 15.47
C MET A 69 -15.98 4.52 16.66
N GLU A 70 -15.47 5.74 16.49
CA GLU A 70 -15.38 6.75 17.55
C GLU A 70 -16.57 7.72 17.55
N GLY A 71 -17.30 7.78 16.47
CA GLY A 71 -18.31 8.79 16.21
C GLY A 71 -19.60 8.66 17.04
N HIS A 72 -19.64 7.75 17.96
CA HIS A 72 -20.79 7.51 18.79
C HIS A 72 -20.40 7.50 20.26
#